data_4261d723082905b4d1983198d0c58cb9
#
_entry.id   4261d723082905b4d1983198d0c58cb9
#
_cell.length_a   1.000
_cell.length_b   1.000
_cell.length_c   1.000
_cell.angle_alpha   90.00
_cell.angle_beta   90.00
_cell.angle_gamma   90.00
#
_symmetry.space_group_name_H-M   'P 1'
#
loop_
_entity.id
_entity.type
_entity.pdbx_description
1 polymer ?
#
loop_
_entity_poly.entity_id
_entity_poly.type
_entity_poly.pdbx_seq_one_letter_code
_entity_poly.pdbx_strand_id
1 'polypeptide(L)'
;MSMSNFTSNQASYAIDVIPSDTINIPQPYIVVSSNNTAVSADELIDGTKDFVELGVSQGDVVYNVTDGTIATVTSRISTTALKLSANIFTATPKSYEIYQGNPKPNSFLLYVGSAGDVSVETSAAKPVVLKNVGNASFIPINVSRVNAAGTTASDIIALL
;
A
#
# COMPACT_ATOMS: atom_id res chain seq x y z
N MET A 1 -11.22 -39.29 7.51
CA MET A 1 -10.77 -38.36 6.43
C MET A 1 -11.16 -36.94 6.86
N SER A 2 -10.17 -36.13 7.13
CA SER A 2 -10.45 -34.74 7.57
C SER A 2 -10.77 -33.88 6.37
N MET A 3 -11.97 -33.33 6.33
CA MET A 3 -12.41 -32.37 5.28
C MET A 3 -12.11 -30.91 5.66
N SER A 4 -11.20 -30.69 6.60
CA SER A 4 -10.95 -29.37 7.18
C SER A 4 -10.09 -28.41 6.35
N ASN A 5 -9.63 -28.82 5.16
CA ASN A 5 -8.66 -28.02 4.41
C ASN A 5 -9.25 -27.11 3.33
N PHE A 6 -10.55 -27.03 3.21
CA PHE A 6 -11.19 -26.16 2.20
C PHE A 6 -11.58 -24.76 2.69
N THR A 7 -11.43 -24.48 3.98
CA THR A 7 -11.88 -23.22 4.56
C THR A 7 -10.78 -22.16 4.70
N SER A 8 -9.52 -22.48 4.40
CA SER A 8 -8.39 -21.59 4.69
C SER A 8 -7.86 -20.79 3.51
N ASN A 9 -8.48 -20.87 2.33
CA ASN A 9 -7.96 -20.26 1.12
C ASN A 9 -8.76 -19.05 0.63
N GLN A 10 -9.61 -18.48 1.47
CA GLN A 10 -10.31 -17.24 1.15
C GLN A 10 -9.58 -16.06 1.80
N ALA A 11 -9.24 -15.06 1.00
CA ALA A 11 -8.72 -13.81 1.51
C ALA A 11 -9.79 -13.12 2.36
N SER A 12 -9.39 -12.63 3.53
CA SER A 12 -10.26 -11.86 4.42
C SER A 12 -10.11 -10.35 4.20
N TYR A 13 -9.02 -9.95 3.57
CA TYR A 13 -8.68 -8.56 3.33
C TYR A 13 -8.20 -8.35 1.91
N ALA A 14 -8.53 -7.17 1.38
CA ALA A 14 -8.07 -6.70 0.08
C ALA A 14 -7.59 -5.26 0.20
N ILE A 15 -6.50 -4.94 -0.45
CA ILE A 15 -5.95 -3.59 -0.51
C ILE A 15 -5.50 -3.27 -1.93
N ASP A 16 -5.83 -2.07 -2.41
CA ASP A 16 -5.30 -1.57 -3.67
C ASP A 16 -3.79 -1.43 -3.59
N VAL A 17 -3.09 -1.87 -4.61
CA VAL A 17 -1.63 -1.80 -4.68
C VAL A 17 -1.22 -0.55 -5.43
N ILE A 18 -0.49 0.32 -4.78
CA ILE A 18 0.28 1.37 -5.44
C ILE A 18 1.72 0.85 -5.58
N PRO A 19 2.19 0.55 -6.80
CA PRO A 19 3.53 0.03 -7.00
C PRO A 19 4.61 0.99 -6.49
N SER A 20 5.62 0.43 -5.83
CA SER A 20 6.76 1.19 -5.29
C SER A 20 8.02 0.33 -5.30
N ASP A 21 9.17 0.94 -5.63
CA ASP A 21 10.44 0.21 -5.62
C ASP A 21 11.04 0.07 -4.21
N THR A 22 10.46 0.74 -3.22
CA THR A 22 11.02 0.79 -1.86
C THR A 22 10.03 0.50 -0.74
N ILE A 23 8.72 0.63 -1.00
CA ILE A 23 7.67 0.49 0.02
C ILE A 23 6.93 -0.82 -0.19
N ASN A 24 6.93 -1.68 0.83
CA ASN A 24 6.16 -2.92 0.83
C ASN A 24 4.66 -2.64 0.89
N ILE A 25 3.86 -3.58 0.42
CA ILE A 25 2.42 -3.57 0.61
C ILE A 25 2.15 -3.50 2.12
N PRO A 26 1.43 -2.49 2.62
CA PRO A 26 1.21 -2.33 4.06
C PRO A 26 0.25 -3.37 4.61
N GLN A 27 0.09 -3.38 5.93
CA GLN A 27 -1.00 -4.12 6.57
C GLN A 27 -2.35 -3.58 6.06
N PRO A 28 -3.32 -4.43 5.74
CA PRO A 28 -4.58 -4.01 5.13
C PRO A 28 -5.56 -3.36 6.15
N TYR A 29 -5.02 -2.72 7.17
CA TYR A 29 -5.78 -2.03 8.20
C TYR A 29 -5.60 -0.53 8.07
N ILE A 30 -6.69 0.17 7.77
CA ILE A 30 -6.71 1.63 7.71
C ILE A 30 -6.65 2.18 9.13
N VAL A 31 -5.61 2.98 9.40
CA VAL A 31 -5.47 3.74 10.67
C VAL A 31 -6.33 4.99 10.61
N VAL A 32 -6.30 5.70 9.48
CA VAL A 32 -7.09 6.89 9.24
C VAL A 32 -7.36 7.07 7.75
N SER A 33 -8.54 7.61 7.43
CA SER A 33 -8.93 8.04 6.09
C SER A 33 -9.55 9.43 6.20
N SER A 34 -9.06 10.39 5.38
CA SER A 34 -9.51 11.78 5.40
C SER A 34 -9.00 12.53 4.15
N ASN A 35 -9.05 13.86 4.20
CA ASN A 35 -8.45 14.74 3.19
C ASN A 35 -7.41 15.65 3.84
N ASN A 36 -6.31 15.93 3.13
CA ASN A 36 -5.35 16.91 3.61
C ASN A 36 -5.97 18.33 3.60
N THR A 37 -5.58 19.15 4.56
CA THR A 37 -6.11 20.50 4.74
C THR A 37 -5.11 21.62 4.37
N ALA A 38 -3.83 21.28 4.23
CA ALA A 38 -2.78 22.21 3.82
C ALA A 38 -1.71 21.47 3.02
N VAL A 39 -0.85 22.22 2.35
CA VAL A 39 0.28 21.73 1.54
C VAL A 39 1.58 22.25 2.11
N SER A 40 2.52 21.37 2.31
CA SER A 40 3.93 21.63 2.61
C SER A 40 4.78 20.52 2.02
N ALA A 41 6.02 20.82 1.65
CA ALA A 41 6.89 19.85 1.00
C ALA A 41 7.19 18.66 1.90
N ASP A 42 6.97 17.46 1.37
CA ASP A 42 7.14 16.18 2.06
C ASP A 42 6.32 16.06 3.35
N GLU A 43 5.12 16.65 3.40
CA GLU A 43 4.26 16.60 4.56
C GLU A 43 2.83 16.20 4.22
N LEU A 44 2.19 15.50 5.16
CA LEU A 44 0.75 15.37 5.22
C LEU A 44 0.24 16.23 6.37
N ILE A 45 -0.61 17.21 6.05
CA ILE A 45 -1.22 18.11 7.03
C ILE A 45 -2.73 17.95 6.97
N ASP A 46 -3.32 17.59 8.12
CA ASP A 46 -4.77 17.52 8.30
C ASP A 46 -5.15 18.11 9.67
N GLY A 47 -5.57 19.37 9.66
CA GLY A 47 -6.00 20.08 10.85
C GLY A 47 -7.26 19.52 11.53
N THR A 48 -7.91 18.55 10.91
CA THR A 48 -9.14 17.90 11.46
C THR A 48 -8.83 16.59 12.20
N LYS A 49 -7.57 16.12 12.18
CA LYS A 49 -7.16 14.85 12.79
C LYS A 49 -6.07 15.07 13.84
N ASP A 50 -6.07 14.22 14.84
CA ASP A 50 -4.97 14.08 15.80
C ASP A 50 -4.23 12.76 15.51
N PHE A 51 -3.11 12.83 14.80
CA PHE A 51 -2.32 11.67 14.42
C PHE A 51 -1.65 10.98 15.62
N VAL A 52 -1.50 11.67 16.75
CA VAL A 52 -0.97 11.08 17.99
C VAL A 52 -2.03 10.19 18.63
N GLU A 53 -3.25 10.71 18.77
CA GLU A 53 -4.37 9.97 19.35
C GLU A 53 -4.77 8.77 18.47
N LEU A 54 -4.70 8.93 17.14
CA LEU A 54 -4.98 7.87 16.18
C LEU A 54 -3.88 6.79 16.11
N GLY A 55 -2.76 6.99 16.80
CA GLY A 55 -1.69 6.01 16.88
C GLY A 55 -0.81 5.92 15.64
N VAL A 56 -0.82 6.93 14.76
CA VAL A 56 0.06 6.97 13.58
C VAL A 56 1.52 6.97 14.01
N SER A 57 2.31 6.13 13.41
CA SER A 57 3.70 5.88 13.79
C SER A 57 4.66 5.99 12.61
N GLN A 58 5.94 6.17 12.92
CA GLN A 58 7.00 6.08 11.91
C GLN A 58 6.96 4.70 11.24
N GLY A 59 7.06 4.69 9.91
CA GLY A 59 6.98 3.48 9.10
C GLY A 59 5.57 3.17 8.59
N ASP A 60 4.54 3.83 9.09
CA ASP A 60 3.20 3.71 8.51
C ASP A 60 3.18 4.23 7.07
N VAL A 61 2.31 3.67 6.27
CA VAL A 61 2.26 3.92 4.82
C VAL A 61 1.08 4.83 4.51
N VAL A 62 1.36 5.91 3.80
CA VAL A 62 0.38 6.91 3.37
C VAL A 62 0.11 6.74 1.89
N TYR A 63 -1.14 6.50 1.54
CA TYR A 63 -1.67 6.54 0.19
C TYR A 63 -2.30 7.91 -0.07
N ASN A 64 -1.84 8.64 -1.06
CA ASN A 64 -2.65 9.68 -1.68
C ASN A 64 -3.58 9.00 -2.68
N VAL A 65 -4.80 8.76 -2.26
CA VAL A 65 -5.81 8.01 -3.04
C VAL A 65 -6.22 8.80 -4.29
N THR A 66 -6.23 10.12 -4.19
CA THR A 66 -6.61 10.98 -5.33
C THR A 66 -5.63 10.88 -6.49
N ASP A 67 -4.32 10.86 -6.20
CA ASP A 67 -3.28 10.90 -7.23
C ASP A 67 -2.60 9.54 -7.45
N GLY A 68 -2.94 8.51 -6.65
CA GLY A 68 -2.34 7.18 -6.76
C GLY A 68 -0.86 7.16 -6.40
N THR A 69 -0.44 7.93 -5.41
CA THR A 69 0.95 8.02 -4.96
C THR A 69 1.11 7.54 -3.51
N ILE A 70 2.32 7.13 -3.14
CA ILE A 70 2.61 6.46 -1.89
C ILE A 70 3.86 7.04 -1.22
N ALA A 71 3.83 7.14 0.09
CA ALA A 71 4.99 7.51 0.92
C ALA A 71 4.91 6.81 2.28
N THR A 72 6.00 6.82 3.03
CA THR A 72 6.01 6.38 4.43
C THR A 72 6.11 7.57 5.37
N VAL A 73 5.54 7.43 6.56
CA VAL A 73 5.74 8.38 7.66
C VAL A 73 7.17 8.26 8.17
N THR A 74 7.94 9.33 8.10
CA THR A 74 9.32 9.37 8.61
C THR A 74 9.39 9.93 10.03
N SER A 75 8.49 10.87 10.37
CA SER A 75 8.34 11.40 11.72
C SER A 75 7.01 12.12 11.88
N ARG A 76 6.63 12.39 13.12
CA ARG A 76 5.53 13.29 13.44
C ARG A 76 6.09 14.70 13.69
N ILE A 77 5.50 15.69 13.04
CA ILE A 77 5.85 17.10 13.23
C ILE A 77 5.00 17.70 14.35
N SER A 78 3.71 17.38 14.33
CA SER A 78 2.73 17.83 15.33
C SER A 78 1.60 16.81 15.44
N THR A 79 0.57 17.12 16.23
CA THR A 79 -0.66 16.30 16.26
C THR A 79 -1.39 16.25 14.93
N THR A 80 -1.22 17.28 14.09
CA THR A 80 -1.95 17.44 12.81
C THR A 80 -1.05 17.38 11.58
N ALA A 81 0.26 17.11 11.75
CA ALA A 81 1.23 17.10 10.64
C ALA A 81 2.23 15.95 10.77
N LEU A 82 2.46 15.27 9.66
CA LEU A 82 3.41 14.17 9.49
C LEU A 82 4.46 14.53 8.45
N LYS A 83 5.72 14.18 8.70
CA LYS A 83 6.79 14.20 7.70
C LYS A 83 6.77 12.90 6.91
N LEU A 84 6.84 12.99 5.59
CA LEU A 84 6.79 11.87 4.67
C LEU A 84 8.13 11.63 3.96
N SER A 85 8.31 10.44 3.44
CA SER A 85 9.48 10.05 2.64
C SER A 85 9.49 10.65 1.23
N ALA A 86 8.37 11.19 0.77
CA ALA A 86 8.23 11.82 -0.55
C ALA A 86 7.12 12.86 -0.54
N ASN A 87 7.22 13.84 -1.43
CA ASN A 87 6.22 14.90 -1.61
C ASN A 87 5.05 14.39 -2.47
N ILE A 88 4.07 13.77 -1.83
CA ILE A 88 2.89 13.21 -2.51
C ILE A 88 1.64 14.11 -2.42
N PHE A 89 1.68 15.20 -1.65
CA PHE A 89 0.57 16.15 -1.51
C PHE A 89 0.97 17.53 -2.04
N THR A 90 0.62 17.83 -3.29
CA THR A 90 0.93 19.09 -3.96
C THR A 90 -0.27 20.02 -4.10
N ALA A 91 -1.44 19.61 -3.64
CA ALA A 91 -2.68 20.36 -3.64
C ALA A 91 -3.61 19.93 -2.50
N THR A 92 -4.66 20.70 -2.22
CA THR A 92 -5.75 20.40 -1.30
C THR A 92 -7.10 20.67 -1.98
N PRO A 93 -8.17 19.95 -1.60
CA PRO A 93 -8.17 18.72 -0.80
C PRO A 93 -7.74 17.51 -1.65
N LYS A 94 -6.94 16.62 -1.07
CA LYS A 94 -6.59 15.32 -1.63
C LYS A 94 -6.97 14.25 -0.62
N SER A 95 -7.68 13.24 -1.07
CA SER A 95 -8.06 12.10 -0.23
C SER A 95 -6.84 11.25 0.09
N TYR A 96 -6.71 10.83 1.34
CA TYR A 96 -5.63 9.96 1.79
C TYR A 96 -6.11 8.85 2.71
N GLU A 97 -5.35 7.78 2.75
CA GLU A 97 -5.46 6.69 3.71
C GLU A 97 -4.10 6.41 4.31
N ILE A 98 -4.06 6.17 5.61
CA ILE A 98 -2.87 5.71 6.31
C ILE A 98 -3.10 4.28 6.75
N TYR A 99 -2.18 3.41 6.35
CA TYR A 99 -2.14 2.02 6.71
C TYR A 99 -1.00 1.75 7.67
N GLN A 100 -1.18 0.80 8.56
CA GLN A 100 -0.11 0.35 9.42
C GLN A 100 1.05 -0.19 8.58
N GLY A 101 2.27 0.22 8.90
CA GLY A 101 3.47 -0.27 8.25
C GLY A 101 3.66 -1.77 8.42
N ASN A 102 4.34 -2.38 7.48
CA ASN A 102 4.59 -3.82 7.46
C ASN A 102 6.09 -4.12 7.54
N PRO A 103 6.70 -4.04 8.74
CA PRO A 103 8.13 -4.26 8.91
C PRO A 103 8.54 -5.72 8.69
N LYS A 104 7.60 -6.65 8.87
CA LYS A 104 7.75 -8.05 8.45
C LYS A 104 6.70 -8.28 7.38
N PRO A 105 7.06 -8.23 6.10
CA PRO A 105 6.09 -8.22 5.03
C PRO A 105 5.19 -9.44 5.09
N ASN A 106 3.89 -9.21 5.13
CA ASN A 106 2.90 -10.24 4.93
C ASN A 106 3.05 -10.84 3.53
N SER A 107 2.54 -12.04 3.40
CA SER A 107 2.50 -12.71 2.11
C SER A 107 1.14 -12.46 1.48
N PHE A 108 1.12 -11.67 0.43
CA PHE A 108 -0.10 -11.39 -0.31
C PHE A 108 -0.17 -12.23 -1.58
N LEU A 109 -1.38 -12.66 -1.92
CA LEU A 109 -1.71 -13.06 -3.29
C LEU A 109 -2.12 -11.80 -4.07
N LEU A 110 -1.85 -11.76 -5.37
CA LEU A 110 -2.24 -10.62 -6.18
C LEU A 110 -3.36 -11.01 -7.15
N TYR A 111 -4.30 -10.10 -7.30
CA TYR A 111 -5.23 -10.04 -8.42
C TYR A 111 -4.82 -8.90 -9.32
N VAL A 112 -4.75 -9.16 -10.63
CA VAL A 112 -4.37 -8.18 -11.66
C VAL A 112 -5.59 -7.91 -12.53
N GLY A 113 -6.12 -6.69 -12.45
CA GLY A 113 -7.31 -6.31 -13.19
C GLY A 113 -7.02 -6.07 -14.68
N SER A 114 -5.97 -5.31 -14.97
CA SER A 114 -5.59 -4.94 -16.33
C SER A 114 -4.23 -5.52 -16.70
N ALA A 115 -4.16 -6.17 -17.86
CA ALA A 115 -3.01 -6.94 -18.34
C ALA A 115 -1.73 -6.11 -18.45
N GLY A 116 -0.61 -6.77 -18.25
CA GLY A 116 0.73 -6.21 -18.40
C GLY A 116 1.79 -7.07 -17.71
N ASP A 117 2.99 -6.53 -17.62
CA ASP A 117 4.06 -7.13 -16.82
C ASP A 117 3.88 -6.75 -15.34
N VAL A 118 4.20 -7.65 -14.45
CA VAL A 118 4.15 -7.41 -13.01
C VAL A 118 5.51 -7.75 -12.40
N SER A 119 6.23 -6.73 -11.96
CA SER A 119 7.49 -6.88 -11.22
C SER A 119 7.19 -6.96 -9.73
N VAL A 120 7.59 -8.03 -9.09
CA VAL A 120 7.29 -8.26 -7.68
C VAL A 120 8.55 -8.60 -6.90
N GLU A 121 8.53 -8.32 -5.60
CA GLU A 121 9.39 -8.94 -4.63
C GLU A 121 8.57 -9.98 -3.85
N THR A 122 9.05 -11.22 -3.87
CA THR A 122 8.39 -12.30 -3.12
C THR A 122 8.64 -12.15 -1.62
N SER A 123 7.85 -12.81 -0.80
CA SER A 123 8.06 -12.84 0.66
C SER A 123 9.41 -13.46 1.07
N ALA A 124 10.08 -14.17 0.17
CA ALA A 124 11.44 -14.67 0.34
C ALA A 124 12.52 -13.68 -0.12
N ALA A 125 12.17 -12.38 -0.31
CA ALA A 125 13.05 -11.31 -0.78
C ALA A 125 13.71 -11.63 -2.15
N LYS A 126 12.95 -12.24 -3.06
CA LYS A 126 13.40 -12.53 -4.42
C LYS A 126 12.63 -11.67 -5.43
N PRO A 127 13.32 -10.86 -6.24
CA PRO A 127 12.69 -10.13 -7.33
C PRO A 127 12.32 -11.08 -8.48
N VAL A 128 11.12 -10.92 -9.01
CA VAL A 128 10.61 -11.67 -10.17
C VAL A 128 9.79 -10.74 -11.05
N VAL A 129 9.99 -10.82 -12.36
CA VAL A 129 9.14 -10.14 -13.33
C VAL A 129 8.26 -11.17 -14.04
N LEU A 130 6.96 -11.09 -13.81
CA LEU A 130 5.95 -11.91 -14.46
C LEU A 130 5.52 -11.22 -15.73
N LYS A 131 5.82 -11.82 -16.89
CA LYS A 131 5.56 -11.25 -18.21
C LYS A 131 4.18 -11.60 -18.71
N ASN A 132 3.55 -10.63 -19.38
CA ASN A 132 2.27 -10.81 -20.08
C ASN A 132 1.17 -11.41 -19.18
N VAL A 133 1.06 -10.92 -17.95
CA VAL A 133 -0.05 -11.31 -17.06
C VAL A 133 -1.35 -10.84 -17.69
N GLY A 134 -2.32 -11.73 -17.84
CA GLY A 134 -3.61 -11.43 -18.48
C GLY A 134 -4.52 -10.60 -17.59
N ASN A 135 -5.60 -10.06 -18.17
CA ASN A 135 -6.67 -9.42 -17.41
C ASN A 135 -7.33 -10.42 -16.45
N ALA A 136 -7.78 -9.91 -15.31
CA ALA A 136 -8.48 -10.69 -14.28
C ALA A 136 -7.72 -11.95 -13.85
N SER A 137 -6.39 -11.84 -13.73
CA SER A 137 -5.51 -12.96 -13.37
C SER A 137 -5.14 -12.92 -11.90
N PHE A 138 -5.04 -14.12 -11.31
CA PHE A 138 -4.46 -14.30 -9.97
C PHE A 138 -3.00 -14.74 -10.10
N ILE A 139 -2.14 -14.17 -9.25
CA ILE A 139 -0.73 -14.55 -9.13
C ILE A 139 -0.59 -15.43 -7.88
N PRO A 140 -0.39 -16.75 -8.01
CA PRO A 140 -0.40 -17.69 -6.91
C PRO A 140 0.98 -17.82 -6.23
N ILE A 141 1.65 -16.70 -5.99
CA ILE A 141 2.89 -16.63 -5.22
C ILE A 141 2.75 -15.59 -4.11
N ASN A 142 3.48 -15.80 -3.04
CA ASN A 142 3.49 -14.87 -1.91
C ASN A 142 4.34 -13.64 -2.23
N VAL A 143 3.71 -12.49 -2.30
CA VAL A 143 4.31 -11.20 -2.68
C VAL A 143 4.37 -10.27 -1.47
N SER A 144 5.48 -9.58 -1.29
CA SER A 144 5.65 -8.53 -0.29
C SER A 144 5.58 -7.13 -0.87
N ARG A 145 5.94 -6.96 -2.14
CA ARG A 145 5.96 -5.68 -2.84
C ARG A 145 5.72 -5.84 -4.33
N VAL A 146 5.00 -4.91 -4.91
CA VAL A 146 4.95 -4.72 -6.37
C VAL A 146 5.85 -3.55 -6.70
N ASN A 147 6.88 -3.79 -7.50
CA ASN A 147 7.82 -2.75 -7.89
C ASN A 147 7.21 -1.85 -8.97
N ALA A 148 7.46 -0.55 -8.88
CA ALA A 148 7.06 0.39 -9.93
C ALA A 148 7.87 0.15 -11.21
N ALA A 149 9.18 -0.06 -11.06
CA ALA A 149 10.04 -0.42 -12.18
C ALA A 149 9.71 -1.83 -12.70
N GLY A 150 9.34 -1.91 -13.98
CA GLY A 150 9.03 -3.17 -14.64
C GLY A 150 7.59 -3.67 -14.49
N THR A 151 6.72 -2.93 -13.81
CA THR A 151 5.26 -3.18 -13.78
C THR A 151 4.58 -2.26 -14.79
N THR A 152 3.83 -2.87 -15.71
CA THR A 152 3.01 -2.17 -16.69
C THR A 152 1.52 -2.54 -16.56
N ALA A 153 1.21 -3.58 -15.81
CA ALA A 153 -0.15 -3.94 -15.42
C ALA A 153 -0.74 -2.88 -14.46
N SER A 154 -2.04 -2.77 -14.39
CA SER A 154 -2.77 -1.88 -13.50
C SER A 154 -3.93 -2.58 -12.79
N ASP A 155 -4.60 -1.84 -11.90
CA ASP A 155 -5.73 -2.36 -11.12
C ASP A 155 -5.33 -3.61 -10.33
N ILE A 156 -4.18 -3.53 -9.65
CA ILE A 156 -3.62 -4.63 -8.87
C ILE A 156 -4.17 -4.55 -7.44
N ILE A 157 -4.70 -5.67 -6.95
CA ILE A 157 -5.21 -5.81 -5.61
C ILE A 157 -4.40 -6.89 -4.88
N ALA A 158 -3.95 -6.58 -3.68
CA ALA A 158 -3.32 -7.55 -2.79
C ALA A 158 -4.37 -8.16 -1.85
N LEU A 159 -4.32 -9.46 -1.72
CA LEU A 159 -5.28 -10.28 -0.98
C LEU A 159 -4.58 -11.01 0.17
N LEU A 160 -5.17 -10.95 1.39
CA LEU A 160 -4.64 -11.58 2.61
C LEU A 160 -5.75 -12.34 3.34
#